data_b7340ae93e0d35b82256792de382ad57
#
_entry.id   b7340ae93e0d35b82256792de382ad57
#
_cell.length_a   1.000
_cell.length_b   1.000
_cell.length_c   1.000
_cell.angle_alpha   90.00
_cell.angle_beta   90.00
_cell.angle_gamma   90.00
#
_symmetry.space_group_name_H-M   'P 1'
#
loop_
_entity.id
_entity.type
_entity.pdbx_description
1 polymer ?
#
loop_
_entity_poly.entity_id
_entity_poly.type
_entity_poly.pdbx_seq_one_letter_code
_entity_poly.pdbx_strand_id
1 'polypeptide(L)'
;MPTPKLRPTLIENPYFSRAHPAGATNPRDVVAMMNVRESAITTMAARGVLDAAQVAAATRFRALWEMMGGKGAGAIDYGKEQVDGGKARDPITEREVNAGKELARCRALLGARMYGLVSSVCGEGFALTEIFAGKRERLTAADMLRMGLDDLAELWRLATRR
;
A
#
# COMPACT_ATOMS: atom_id res chain seq x y z
N MET A 1 2.19 17.97 0.04
CA MET A 1 2.22 16.64 -0.59
C MET A 1 3.65 16.30 -0.93
N PRO A 2 4.20 15.22 -0.42
CA PRO A 2 5.53 14.82 -0.82
C PRO A 2 5.50 14.38 -2.28
N THR A 3 6.40 14.92 -3.07
CA THR A 3 6.57 14.62 -4.50
C THR A 3 6.89 13.14 -4.72
N PRO A 4 6.25 12.46 -5.69
CA PRO A 4 6.57 11.08 -6.01
C PRO A 4 8.04 10.96 -6.42
N LYS A 5 8.78 10.08 -5.78
CA LYS A 5 10.16 9.76 -6.13
C LYS A 5 10.12 8.66 -7.20
N LEU A 6 10.16 9.07 -8.46
CA LEU A 6 10.15 8.14 -9.59
C LEU A 6 11.59 7.66 -9.87
N ARG A 7 11.76 6.35 -10.04
CA ARG A 7 12.99 5.74 -10.54
C ARG A 7 12.72 4.96 -11.81
N PRO A 8 13.59 5.09 -12.84
CA PRO A 8 13.52 4.22 -14.00
C PRO A 8 13.89 2.78 -13.58
N THR A 9 13.01 1.84 -13.87
CA THR A 9 13.20 0.41 -13.61
C THR A 9 12.90 -0.37 -14.87
N LEU A 10 13.74 -1.35 -15.18
CA LEU A 10 13.49 -2.26 -16.30
C LEU A 10 12.41 -3.26 -15.90
N ILE A 11 11.33 -3.29 -16.67
CA ILE A 11 10.23 -4.23 -16.48
C ILE A 11 9.99 -5.02 -17.77
N GLU A 12 9.45 -6.22 -17.65
CA GLU A 12 9.01 -7.00 -18.81
C GLU A 12 7.94 -6.22 -19.60
N ASN A 13 8.13 -6.12 -20.90
CA ASN A 13 7.21 -5.39 -21.78
C ASN A 13 5.87 -6.12 -21.89
N PRO A 14 4.76 -5.58 -21.35
CA PRO A 14 3.44 -6.22 -21.43
C PRO A 14 2.90 -6.35 -22.86
N TYR A 15 3.47 -5.59 -23.78
CA TYR A 15 3.11 -5.62 -25.22
C TYR A 15 4.10 -6.43 -26.06
N PHE A 16 5.03 -7.16 -25.43
CA PHE A 16 5.99 -8.00 -26.15
C PHE A 16 5.27 -9.10 -26.93
N SER A 17 5.45 -9.12 -28.23
CA SER A 17 4.88 -10.15 -29.10
C SER A 17 5.90 -11.24 -29.42
N ARG A 18 5.57 -12.48 -29.07
CA ARG A 18 6.39 -13.65 -29.42
C ARG A 18 6.34 -13.99 -30.91
N ALA A 19 5.39 -13.43 -31.65
CA ALA A 19 5.24 -13.63 -33.10
C ALA A 19 6.28 -12.82 -33.91
N HIS A 20 6.96 -11.87 -33.29
CA HIS A 20 7.95 -11.01 -33.93
C HIS A 20 9.31 -11.13 -33.21
N PRO A 21 10.42 -11.04 -33.94
CA PRO A 21 11.75 -11.07 -33.33
C PRO A 21 11.92 -9.91 -32.35
N ALA A 22 12.63 -10.17 -31.25
CA ALA A 22 12.98 -9.14 -30.29
C ALA A 22 13.92 -8.11 -30.94
N GLY A 23 13.62 -6.83 -30.74
CA GLY A 23 14.39 -5.73 -31.32
C GLY A 23 13.88 -4.37 -30.88
N ALA A 24 14.33 -3.31 -31.52
CA ALA A 24 13.96 -1.94 -31.16
C ALA A 24 12.45 -1.66 -31.22
N THR A 25 11.73 -2.32 -32.13
CA THR A 25 10.27 -2.18 -32.28
C THR A 25 9.47 -3.16 -31.43
N ASN A 26 10.11 -4.21 -30.90
CA ASN A 26 9.52 -5.23 -30.04
C ASN A 26 10.48 -5.58 -28.91
N PRO A 27 10.83 -4.64 -28.03
CA PRO A 27 11.75 -4.90 -26.94
C PRO A 27 11.11 -5.84 -25.90
N ARG A 28 11.90 -6.78 -25.38
CA ARG A 28 11.45 -7.71 -24.33
C ARG A 28 11.24 -6.98 -23.02
N ASP A 29 12.08 -6.00 -22.73
CA ASP A 29 12.04 -5.20 -21.53
C ASP A 29 11.91 -3.72 -21.89
N VAL A 30 11.14 -3.00 -21.10
CA VAL A 30 10.96 -1.54 -21.26
C VAL A 30 11.29 -0.84 -19.95
N VAL A 31 11.78 0.38 -20.04
CA VAL A 31 12.01 1.24 -18.90
C VAL A 31 10.68 1.84 -18.45
N ALA A 32 10.21 1.46 -17.26
CA ALA A 32 9.06 2.07 -16.61
C ALA A 32 9.49 2.95 -15.44
N MET A 33 8.79 4.04 -15.24
CA MET A 33 9.00 4.91 -14.07
C MET A 33 8.23 4.34 -12.88
N MET A 34 8.95 3.71 -11.96
CA MET A 34 8.37 3.16 -10.75
C MET A 34 8.46 4.16 -9.60
N ASN A 35 7.36 4.34 -8.88
CA ASN A 35 7.37 5.13 -7.66
C ASN A 35 8.15 4.35 -6.57
N VAL A 36 9.31 4.87 -6.17
CA VAL A 36 10.18 4.23 -5.16
C VAL A 36 9.48 4.02 -3.83
N ARG A 37 8.43 4.78 -3.55
CA ARG A 37 7.60 4.62 -2.36
C ARG A 37 6.77 3.35 -2.37
N GLU A 38 6.38 2.88 -3.56
CA GLU A 38 5.70 1.58 -3.69
C GLU A 38 6.59 0.41 -3.31
N SER A 39 7.90 0.62 -3.33
CA SER A 39 8.89 -0.43 -3.07
C SER A 39 9.37 -0.51 -1.61
N ALA A 40 8.86 0.31 -0.68
CA ALA A 40 9.30 0.27 0.73
C ALA A 40 9.11 -1.13 1.33
N ILE A 41 7.94 -1.73 1.16
CA ILE A 41 7.65 -3.10 1.62
C ILE A 41 8.48 -4.12 0.86
N THR A 42 8.62 -3.99 -0.45
CA THR A 42 9.46 -4.86 -1.28
C THR A 42 10.92 -4.80 -0.85
N THR A 43 11.43 -3.62 -0.57
CA THR A 43 12.81 -3.43 -0.08
C THR A 43 13.00 -4.08 1.29
N MET A 44 12.06 -3.94 2.21
CA MET A 44 12.10 -4.57 3.54
C MET A 44 12.02 -6.10 3.43
N ALA A 45 11.20 -6.63 2.53
CA ALA A 45 11.10 -8.06 2.24
C ALA A 45 12.41 -8.61 1.66
N ALA A 46 13.01 -7.92 0.69
CA ALA A 46 14.28 -8.32 0.08
C ALA A 46 15.45 -8.34 1.08
N ARG A 47 15.38 -7.51 2.12
CA ARG A 47 16.36 -7.48 3.22
C ARG A 47 16.06 -8.50 4.33
N GLY A 48 15.02 -9.30 4.20
CA GLY A 48 14.62 -10.28 5.21
C GLY A 48 13.99 -9.66 6.46
N VAL A 49 13.59 -8.39 6.42
CA VAL A 49 12.92 -7.70 7.55
C VAL A 49 11.46 -8.14 7.67
N LEU A 50 10.80 -8.44 6.56
CA LEU A 50 9.43 -8.91 6.49
C LEU A 50 9.39 -10.33 5.91
N ASP A 51 8.53 -11.17 6.46
CA ASP A 51 8.22 -12.49 5.91
C ASP A 51 7.11 -12.44 4.84
N ALA A 52 6.83 -13.58 4.22
CA ALA A 52 5.84 -13.68 3.15
C ALA A 52 4.41 -13.33 3.62
N ALA A 53 4.03 -13.71 4.84
CA ALA A 53 2.71 -13.41 5.40
C ALA A 53 2.54 -11.90 5.68
N GLN A 54 3.58 -11.26 6.21
CA GLN A 54 3.63 -9.82 6.45
C GLN A 54 3.56 -9.03 5.13
N VAL A 55 4.27 -9.48 4.10
CA VAL A 55 4.22 -8.88 2.75
C VAL A 55 2.82 -9.02 2.14
N ALA A 56 2.20 -10.18 2.27
CA ALA A 56 0.83 -10.41 1.79
C ALA A 56 -0.18 -9.51 2.52
N ALA A 57 -0.03 -9.35 3.84
CA ALA A 57 -0.85 -8.44 4.63
C ALA A 57 -0.68 -6.98 4.20
N ALA A 58 0.55 -6.53 3.99
CA ALA A 58 0.85 -5.18 3.51
C ALA A 58 0.25 -4.92 2.12
N THR A 59 0.36 -5.89 1.21
CA THR A 59 -0.21 -5.81 -0.14
C THR A 59 -1.74 -5.70 -0.10
N ARG A 60 -2.38 -6.50 0.74
CA ARG A 60 -3.85 -6.45 0.92
C ARG A 60 -4.29 -5.14 1.54
N PHE A 61 -3.58 -4.65 2.56
CA PHE A 61 -3.86 -3.34 3.15
C PHE A 61 -3.79 -2.22 2.12
N ARG A 62 -2.75 -2.23 1.29
CA ARG A 62 -2.59 -1.26 0.22
C ARG A 62 -3.73 -1.29 -0.79
N ALA A 63 -4.15 -2.48 -1.22
CA ALA A 63 -5.27 -2.63 -2.14
C ALA A 63 -6.56 -2.01 -1.56
N LEU A 64 -6.85 -2.26 -0.27
CA LEU A 64 -7.99 -1.64 0.42
C LEU A 64 -7.84 -0.11 0.50
N TRP A 65 -6.63 0.38 0.78
CA TRP A 65 -6.32 1.81 0.83
C TRP A 65 -6.55 2.50 -0.52
N GLU A 66 -6.11 1.88 -1.59
CA GLU A 66 -6.30 2.39 -2.96
C GLU A 66 -7.78 2.38 -3.36
N MET A 67 -8.55 1.35 -2.99
CA MET A 67 -10.00 1.31 -3.22
C MET A 67 -10.74 2.46 -2.53
N MET A 68 -10.21 2.97 -1.42
CA MET A 68 -10.73 4.15 -0.72
C MET A 68 -10.20 5.48 -1.28
N GLY A 69 -9.58 5.46 -2.46
CA GLY A 69 -8.99 6.66 -3.08
C GLY A 69 -7.81 7.23 -2.30
N GLY A 70 -7.10 6.40 -1.54
CA GLY A 70 -5.93 6.79 -0.75
C GLY A 70 -6.25 7.59 0.53
N LYS A 71 -7.50 7.59 0.99
CA LYS A 71 -7.94 8.41 2.13
C LYS A 71 -8.09 7.66 3.46
N GLY A 72 -8.11 6.33 3.44
CA GLY A 72 -8.26 5.52 4.66
C GLY A 72 -9.65 5.51 5.29
N ALA A 73 -9.78 4.76 6.40
CA ALA A 73 -11.06 4.43 7.03
C ALA A 73 -11.84 5.60 7.67
N GLY A 74 -11.24 6.77 7.77
CA GLY A 74 -11.87 7.94 8.41
C GLY A 74 -12.44 8.99 7.45
N ALA A 75 -12.35 8.75 6.15
CA ALA A 75 -12.57 9.80 5.16
C ALA A 75 -13.98 9.82 4.55
N ILE A 76 -14.83 8.85 4.84
CA ILE A 76 -16.23 8.87 4.43
C ILE A 76 -17.02 9.55 5.53
N ASP A 77 -17.19 10.84 5.38
CA ASP A 77 -18.13 11.62 6.22
C ASP A 77 -19.54 11.46 5.66
N TYR A 78 -20.27 10.50 6.20
CA TYR A 78 -21.67 10.26 5.84
C TYR A 78 -22.64 11.39 6.29
N GLY A 79 -22.14 12.37 7.05
CA GLY A 79 -22.94 13.44 7.65
C GLY A 79 -22.88 14.78 6.93
N LYS A 80 -22.06 14.95 5.91
CA LYS A 80 -22.05 16.18 5.12
C LYS A 80 -23.17 16.16 4.09
N GLU A 81 -24.24 16.87 4.40
CA GLU A 81 -25.22 17.31 3.42
C GLU A 81 -24.50 17.99 2.25
N GLN A 82 -24.74 17.49 1.07
CA GLN A 82 -24.15 17.98 -0.17
C GLN A 82 -24.75 19.34 -0.49
N VAL A 83 -24.01 20.41 -0.22
CA VAL A 83 -24.39 21.75 -0.67
C VAL A 83 -24.22 21.80 -2.20
N ASP A 84 -25.33 22.05 -2.86
CA ASP A 84 -25.55 22.13 -4.29
C ASP A 84 -24.49 22.95 -5.03
N GLY A 85 -23.92 22.43 -6.13
CA GLY A 85 -23.11 23.18 -7.08
C GLY A 85 -21.84 22.54 -7.62
N GLY A 86 -21.47 21.32 -7.22
CA GLY A 86 -20.33 20.57 -7.78
C GLY A 86 -20.78 19.41 -8.67
N LYS A 87 -19.94 19.01 -9.66
CA LYS A 87 -20.11 17.77 -10.42
C LYS A 87 -20.53 16.64 -9.49
N ALA A 88 -21.64 15.97 -9.78
CA ALA A 88 -22.09 14.80 -9.04
C ALA A 88 -20.92 13.85 -8.86
N ARG A 89 -20.56 13.56 -7.60
CA ARG A 89 -19.62 12.47 -7.30
C ARG A 89 -20.23 11.18 -7.80
N ASP A 90 -19.44 10.38 -8.49
CA ASP A 90 -19.84 9.02 -8.84
C ASP A 90 -20.33 8.32 -7.57
N PRO A 91 -21.44 7.57 -7.66
CA PRO A 91 -21.96 6.86 -6.50
C PRO A 91 -20.88 5.96 -5.90
N ILE A 92 -20.72 6.02 -4.57
CA ILE A 92 -19.79 5.18 -3.82
C ILE A 92 -20.11 3.72 -4.17
N THR A 93 -19.16 3.02 -4.74
CA THR A 93 -19.36 1.62 -5.12
C THR A 93 -19.44 0.75 -3.88
N GLU A 94 -20.16 -0.37 -3.96
CA GLU A 94 -20.23 -1.36 -2.88
C GLU A 94 -18.83 -1.84 -2.45
N ARG A 95 -17.90 -1.89 -3.39
CA ARG A 95 -16.47 -2.23 -3.13
C ARG A 95 -15.79 -1.21 -2.23
N GLU A 96 -16.04 0.08 -2.44
CA GLU A 96 -15.48 1.14 -1.59
C GLU A 96 -16.06 1.09 -0.18
N VAL A 97 -17.37 0.84 -0.04
CA VAL A 97 -18.01 0.66 1.25
C VAL A 97 -17.42 -0.53 2.01
N ASN A 98 -17.22 -1.65 1.33
CA ASN A 98 -16.64 -2.85 1.93
C ASN A 98 -15.16 -2.64 2.30
N ALA A 99 -14.39 -1.97 1.45
CA ALA A 99 -13.00 -1.61 1.76
C ALA A 99 -12.92 -0.68 2.97
N GLY A 100 -13.80 0.31 3.08
CA GLY A 100 -13.88 1.19 4.24
C GLY A 100 -14.20 0.47 5.54
N LYS A 101 -15.14 -0.47 5.51
CA LYS A 101 -15.48 -1.32 6.67
C LYS A 101 -14.29 -2.18 7.09
N GLU A 102 -13.56 -2.75 6.13
CA GLU A 102 -12.40 -3.60 6.42
C GLU A 102 -11.24 -2.76 6.99
N LEU A 103 -10.98 -1.56 6.47
CA LEU A 103 -9.99 -0.66 7.05
C LEU A 103 -10.37 -0.18 8.46
N ALA A 104 -11.67 0.06 8.72
CA ALA A 104 -12.15 0.38 10.06
C ALA A 104 -11.91 -0.79 11.04
N ARG A 105 -12.08 -2.03 10.58
CA ARG A 105 -11.77 -3.25 11.33
C ARG A 105 -10.27 -3.37 11.63
N CYS A 106 -9.41 -3.07 10.65
CA CYS A 106 -7.96 -3.01 10.85
C CYS A 106 -7.60 -1.96 11.91
N ARG A 107 -8.21 -0.78 11.84
CA ARG A 107 -7.98 0.30 12.82
C ARG A 107 -8.41 -0.08 14.23
N ALA A 108 -9.53 -0.77 14.37
CA ALA A 108 -10.00 -1.27 15.66
C ALA A 108 -9.04 -2.30 16.26
N LEU A 109 -8.49 -3.19 15.42
CA LEU A 109 -7.52 -4.20 15.84
C LEU A 109 -6.17 -3.60 16.25
N LEU A 110 -5.62 -2.73 15.42
CA LEU A 110 -4.25 -2.20 15.58
C LEU A 110 -4.17 -1.04 16.59
N GLY A 111 -5.27 -0.33 16.78
CA GLY A 111 -5.28 0.94 17.51
C GLY A 111 -4.72 2.09 16.68
N ALA A 112 -4.96 3.32 17.12
CA ALA A 112 -4.68 4.52 16.35
C ALA A 112 -3.18 4.66 15.96
N ARG A 113 -2.27 4.36 16.90
CA ARG A 113 -0.83 4.54 16.69
C ARG A 113 -0.26 3.57 15.66
N MET A 114 -0.56 2.28 15.80
CA MET A 114 -0.06 1.25 14.90
C MET A 114 -0.74 1.32 13.55
N TYR A 115 -2.05 1.62 13.51
CA TYR A 115 -2.78 1.87 12.27
C TYR A 115 -2.19 3.07 11.51
N GLY A 116 -1.83 4.15 12.20
CA GLY A 116 -1.15 5.31 11.59
C GLY A 116 0.18 4.92 10.92
N LEU A 117 1.00 4.12 11.60
CA LEU A 117 2.27 3.63 11.04
C LEU A 117 2.05 2.73 9.81
N VAL A 118 1.15 1.76 9.90
CA VAL A 118 0.81 0.86 8.78
C VAL A 118 0.24 1.66 7.60
N SER A 119 -0.62 2.65 7.86
CA SER A 119 -1.19 3.52 6.84
C SER A 119 -0.10 4.33 6.13
N SER A 120 0.85 4.91 6.85
CA SER A 120 1.94 5.68 6.25
C SER A 120 2.87 4.81 5.41
N VAL A 121 3.22 3.62 5.86
CA VAL A 121 4.16 2.74 5.15
C VAL A 121 3.46 1.94 4.05
N CYS A 122 2.38 1.27 4.36
CA CYS A 122 1.69 0.38 3.42
C CYS A 122 0.68 1.12 2.52
N GLY A 123 -0.04 2.09 3.06
CA GLY A 123 -1.03 2.89 2.33
C GLY A 123 -0.37 3.99 1.49
N GLU A 124 0.31 4.92 2.13
CA GLU A 124 0.92 6.09 1.49
C GLU A 124 2.28 5.79 0.85
N GLY A 125 2.92 4.68 1.23
CA GLY A 125 4.17 4.21 0.67
C GLY A 125 5.43 4.92 1.20
N PHE A 126 5.37 5.54 2.37
CA PHE A 126 6.54 6.16 2.99
C PHE A 126 7.54 5.11 3.48
N ALA A 127 8.82 5.35 3.25
CA ALA A 127 9.87 4.60 3.92
C ALA A 127 10.03 5.06 5.38
N LEU A 128 10.46 4.16 6.26
CA LEU A 128 10.69 4.50 7.67
C LEU A 128 11.72 5.63 7.85
N THR A 129 12.66 5.76 6.92
CA THR A 129 13.65 6.86 6.87
C THR A 129 13.04 8.22 6.55
N GLU A 130 11.88 8.24 5.91
CA GLU A 130 11.14 9.47 5.60
C GLU A 130 10.26 9.91 6.77
N ILE A 131 9.81 8.95 7.60
CA ILE A 131 8.94 9.20 8.75
C ILE A 131 9.76 9.55 10.00
N PHE A 132 10.88 8.85 10.22
CA PHE A 132 11.69 8.95 11.43
C PHE A 132 13.13 9.33 11.12
N ALA A 133 13.62 10.40 11.74
CA ALA A 133 15.00 10.85 11.58
C ALA A 133 15.99 9.98 12.37
N GLY A 134 15.63 9.57 13.59
CA GLY A 134 16.48 8.82 14.50
C GLY A 134 16.62 7.34 14.14
N LYS A 135 17.84 6.78 14.23
CA LYS A 135 18.09 5.35 13.99
C LYS A 135 17.28 4.46 14.94
N ARG A 136 17.24 4.82 16.23
CA ARG A 136 16.52 4.06 17.27
C ARG A 136 15.02 4.05 16.99
N GLU A 137 14.46 5.21 16.62
CA GLU A 137 13.03 5.32 16.28
C GLU A 137 12.68 4.45 15.07
N ARG A 138 13.54 4.42 14.05
CA ARG A 138 13.34 3.58 12.86
C ARG A 138 13.34 2.10 13.20
N LEU A 139 14.23 1.65 14.09
CA LEU A 139 14.27 0.25 14.53
C LEU A 139 12.99 -0.12 15.30
N THR A 140 12.59 0.73 16.25
CA THR A 140 11.34 0.53 16.99
C THR A 140 10.12 0.52 16.05
N ALA A 141 10.07 1.45 15.10
CA ALA A 141 9.00 1.50 14.11
C ALA A 141 8.97 0.29 13.19
N ALA A 142 10.14 -0.25 12.81
CA ALA A 142 10.21 -1.49 12.04
C ALA A 142 9.64 -2.68 12.81
N ASP A 143 9.95 -2.80 14.10
CA ASP A 143 9.40 -3.85 14.96
C ASP A 143 7.88 -3.68 15.15
N MET A 144 7.41 -2.47 15.39
CA MET A 144 5.97 -2.17 15.47
C MET A 144 5.24 -2.48 14.15
N LEU A 145 5.85 -2.14 13.01
CA LEU A 145 5.28 -2.46 11.70
C LEU A 145 5.14 -3.97 11.50
N ARG A 146 6.16 -4.74 11.86
CA ARG A 146 6.13 -6.21 11.80
C ARG A 146 5.01 -6.78 12.65
N MET A 147 4.91 -6.34 13.91
CA MET A 147 3.83 -6.77 14.82
C MET A 147 2.45 -6.43 14.24
N GLY A 148 2.26 -5.22 13.73
CA GLY A 148 1.00 -4.82 13.12
C GLY A 148 0.65 -5.63 11.87
N LEU A 149 1.64 -5.98 11.05
CA LEU A 149 1.43 -6.83 9.88
C LEU A 149 1.17 -8.29 10.27
N ASP A 150 1.74 -8.79 11.37
CA ASP A 150 1.41 -10.11 11.92
C ASP A 150 -0.06 -10.16 12.36
N ASP A 151 -0.52 -9.15 13.10
CA ASP A 151 -1.92 -9.03 13.53
C ASP A 151 -2.88 -9.01 12.33
N LEU A 152 -2.55 -8.28 11.27
CA LEU A 152 -3.33 -8.24 10.03
C LEU A 152 -3.28 -9.57 9.27
N ALA A 153 -2.12 -10.22 9.22
CA ALA A 153 -1.97 -11.53 8.60
C ALA A 153 -2.83 -12.59 9.31
N GLU A 154 -2.89 -12.53 10.64
CA GLU A 154 -3.76 -13.39 11.43
C GLU A 154 -5.25 -13.08 11.18
N LEU A 155 -5.64 -11.80 11.19
CA LEU A 155 -6.99 -11.34 10.89
C LEU A 155 -7.50 -11.88 9.56
N TRP A 156 -6.64 -11.88 8.56
CA TRP A 156 -6.97 -12.32 7.21
C TRP A 156 -6.60 -13.78 6.92
N ARG A 157 -6.11 -14.50 7.92
CA ARG A 157 -5.69 -15.90 7.80
C ARG A 157 -4.64 -16.14 6.71
N LEU A 158 -3.71 -15.19 6.57
CA LEU A 158 -2.60 -15.26 5.61
C LEU A 158 -1.39 -15.99 6.19
N ALA A 159 -1.28 -16.04 7.52
CA ALA A 159 -0.23 -16.79 8.19
C ALA A 159 -0.48 -18.29 8.04
N THR A 160 0.50 -19.00 7.54
CA THR A 160 0.51 -20.48 7.57
C THR A 160 0.59 -20.88 9.03
N ARG A 161 -0.41 -21.59 9.52
CA ARG A 161 -0.30 -22.24 10.84
C ARG A 161 0.91 -23.18 10.78
N ARG A 162 1.91 -22.89 11.60
CA ARG A 162 2.99 -23.84 11.89
C ARG A 162 2.46 -24.94 12.81
#